data_a94e834b5caa9e15ad17ef623f56eb4a
#
_entry.id   a94e834b5caa9e15ad17ef623f56eb4a
#
_cell.length_a   1.000
_cell.length_b   1.000
_cell.length_c   1.000
_cell.angle_alpha   90.00
_cell.angle_beta   90.00
_cell.angle_gamma   90.00
#
_symmetry.space_group_name_H-M   'P 1'
#
loop_
_entity.id
_entity.type
_entity.pdbx_description
1 polymer ?
#
loop_
_entity_poly.entity_id
_entity_poly.type
_entity_poly.pdbx_seq_one_letter_code
_entity_poly.pdbx_strand_id
1 'polypeptide(L)'
;MAKQTRHFNYRLLSNADLEAFHEQGYLVIRNILTVEGLAQMREECMKTWNEEKTGFDPGKSWLQNSLLVNIHHRSNTVKDYYFDGPLVDMATQLIGPDIKCATSQLTFKMAGNTKPFGWHQDNGYGELEPYTALTTLTALDDTDQENGCLWLIPGSHRGGQIKVEQTEEQKKKKSEIIVAADDGLAVPMEMKAGDVLIFSCWMLHKSDGNHSKERDRRILFLRYADANAVEVYNDRRPRLGRLLRGTTVFDEVKAFEQDL
;
A
#
# COMPACT_ATOMS: atom_id res chain seq x y z
N MET A 1 -20.09 19.98 0.79
CA MET A 1 -20.32 18.84 1.70
C MET A 1 -19.50 17.66 1.15
N ALA A 2 -18.80 16.93 2.01
CA ALA A 2 -18.10 15.74 1.58
C ALA A 2 -19.11 14.69 1.09
N LYS A 3 -18.84 14.04 -0.05
CA LYS A 3 -19.66 12.93 -0.54
C LYS A 3 -19.53 11.77 0.44
N GLN A 4 -20.61 11.25 0.95
CA GLN A 4 -20.64 10.06 1.78
C GLN A 4 -21.42 8.98 1.05
N THR A 5 -20.86 7.78 0.97
CA THR A 5 -21.59 6.59 0.49
C THR A 5 -21.86 5.66 1.66
N ARG A 6 -22.58 4.58 1.40
CA ARG A 6 -22.81 3.54 2.41
C ARG A 6 -21.52 2.97 3.00
N HIS A 7 -20.44 2.88 2.18
CA HIS A 7 -19.21 2.16 2.54
C HIS A 7 -18.01 3.09 2.79
N PHE A 8 -18.00 4.29 2.20
CA PHE A 8 -16.82 5.17 2.19
C PHE A 8 -17.16 6.60 2.59
N ASN A 9 -16.28 7.21 3.37
CA ASN A 9 -16.30 8.62 3.69
C ASN A 9 -15.35 9.37 2.74
N TYR A 10 -15.90 10.15 1.82
CA TYR A 10 -15.12 10.94 0.88
C TYR A 10 -14.72 12.28 1.50
N ARG A 11 -13.44 12.61 1.38
CA ARG A 11 -12.92 13.93 1.70
C ARG A 11 -11.78 14.27 0.74
N LEU A 12 -11.56 15.55 0.51
CA LEU A 12 -10.35 16.05 -0.10
C LEU A 12 -9.31 16.36 0.98
N LEU A 13 -8.04 16.34 0.61
CA LEU A 13 -6.96 16.83 1.45
C LEU A 13 -7.02 18.34 1.52
N SER A 14 -6.88 18.89 2.72
CA SER A 14 -6.74 20.34 2.95
C SER A 14 -5.33 20.81 2.57
N ASN A 15 -5.12 22.12 2.45
CA ASN A 15 -3.77 22.67 2.25
C ASN A 15 -2.81 22.25 3.37
N ALA A 16 -3.28 22.20 4.61
CA ALA A 16 -2.49 21.73 5.75
C ALA A 16 -2.11 20.23 5.63
N ASP A 17 -3.01 19.37 5.11
CA ASP A 17 -2.69 17.97 4.83
C ASP A 17 -1.61 17.88 3.75
N LEU A 18 -1.70 18.68 2.67
CA LEU A 18 -0.72 18.71 1.58
C LEU A 18 0.66 19.19 2.06
N GLU A 19 0.71 20.24 2.86
CA GLU A 19 1.93 20.75 3.49
C GLU A 19 2.55 19.69 4.41
N ALA A 20 1.74 19.06 5.28
CA ALA A 20 2.19 17.98 6.17
C ALA A 20 2.75 16.78 5.38
N PHE A 21 2.09 16.40 4.28
CA PHE A 21 2.61 15.33 3.41
C PHE A 21 3.95 15.71 2.78
N HIS A 22 4.10 16.95 2.30
CA HIS A 22 5.34 17.42 1.72
C HIS A 22 6.49 17.43 2.74
N GLU A 23 6.22 17.81 3.99
CA GLU A 23 7.23 17.85 5.05
C GLU A 23 7.55 16.47 5.63
N GLN A 24 6.53 15.69 5.96
CA GLN A 24 6.65 14.44 6.70
C GLN A 24 6.73 13.22 5.77
N GLY A 25 6.18 13.31 4.55
CA GLY A 25 6.09 12.23 3.57
C GLY A 25 4.97 11.23 3.81
N TYR A 26 4.09 11.49 4.78
CA TYR A 26 2.95 10.64 5.09
C TYR A 26 1.77 11.41 5.67
N LEU A 27 0.58 10.78 5.62
CA LEU A 27 -0.65 11.23 6.29
C LEU A 27 -1.39 10.05 6.88
N VAL A 28 -2.05 10.26 8.01
CA VAL A 28 -3.04 9.33 8.55
C VAL A 28 -4.43 9.95 8.40
N ILE A 29 -5.27 9.34 7.57
CA ILE A 29 -6.65 9.76 7.35
C ILE A 29 -7.55 8.86 8.15
N ARG A 30 -8.29 9.45 9.08
CA ARG A 30 -9.17 8.72 10.00
C ARG A 30 -10.53 8.40 9.36
N ASN A 31 -11.07 7.22 9.71
CA ASN A 31 -12.43 6.80 9.35
C ASN A 31 -12.74 6.88 7.85
N ILE A 32 -11.84 6.41 6.99
CA ILE A 32 -12.08 6.40 5.55
C ILE A 32 -13.13 5.36 5.16
N LEU A 33 -13.19 4.24 5.87
CA LEU A 33 -14.26 3.27 5.78
C LEU A 33 -15.34 3.58 6.82
N THR A 34 -16.61 3.47 6.42
CA THR A 34 -17.73 3.45 7.39
C THR A 34 -17.73 2.13 8.15
N VAL A 35 -18.54 2.01 9.19
CA VAL A 35 -18.70 0.74 9.93
C VAL A 35 -19.15 -0.39 8.98
N GLU A 36 -20.14 -0.09 8.12
CA GLU A 36 -20.61 -1.05 7.10
C GLU A 36 -19.54 -1.35 6.05
N GLY A 37 -18.83 -0.33 5.56
CA GLY A 37 -17.75 -0.49 4.60
C GLY A 37 -16.59 -1.33 5.14
N LEU A 38 -16.23 -1.13 6.41
CA LEU A 38 -15.22 -1.95 7.09
C LEU A 38 -15.65 -3.41 7.22
N ALA A 39 -16.89 -3.65 7.63
CA ALA A 39 -17.44 -5.01 7.77
C ALA A 39 -17.42 -5.73 6.41
N GLN A 40 -17.92 -5.09 5.36
CA GLN A 40 -17.92 -5.66 4.00
C GLN A 40 -16.50 -5.87 3.45
N MET A 41 -15.59 -4.90 3.65
CA MET A 41 -14.19 -5.03 3.21
C MET A 41 -13.49 -6.22 3.87
N ARG A 42 -13.71 -6.41 5.18
CA ARG A 42 -13.19 -7.58 5.90
C ARG A 42 -13.73 -8.89 5.36
N GLU A 43 -15.04 -8.98 5.18
CA GLU A 43 -15.70 -10.16 4.64
C GLU A 43 -15.16 -10.53 3.27
N GLU A 44 -15.13 -9.58 2.34
CA GLU A 44 -14.64 -9.80 0.97
C GLU A 44 -13.14 -10.15 0.92
N CYS A 45 -12.31 -9.44 1.70
CA CYS A 45 -10.89 -9.75 1.78
C CYS A 45 -10.63 -11.14 2.33
N MET A 46 -11.35 -11.56 3.39
CA MET A 46 -11.18 -12.88 3.98
C MET A 46 -11.77 -13.99 3.13
N LYS A 47 -12.89 -13.75 2.45
CA LYS A 47 -13.44 -14.68 1.47
C LYS A 47 -12.39 -14.96 0.38
N THR A 48 -11.86 -13.90 -0.25
CA THR A 48 -10.83 -14.02 -1.29
C THR A 48 -9.56 -14.69 -0.76
N TRP A 49 -9.15 -14.37 0.46
CA TRP A 49 -8.01 -15.02 1.11
C TRP A 49 -8.22 -16.52 1.26
N ASN A 50 -9.36 -16.93 1.78
CA ASN A 50 -9.69 -18.34 2.04
C ASN A 50 -9.82 -19.16 0.75
N GLU A 51 -10.28 -18.55 -0.33
CA GLU A 51 -10.38 -19.18 -1.65
C GLU A 51 -8.99 -19.39 -2.29
N GLU A 52 -8.05 -18.46 -2.09
CA GLU A 52 -6.75 -18.45 -2.76
C GLU A 52 -5.61 -19.06 -1.92
N LYS A 53 -5.76 -19.11 -0.61
CA LYS A 53 -4.75 -19.60 0.32
C LYS A 53 -5.22 -20.88 1.00
N THR A 54 -4.64 -21.99 0.60
CA THR A 54 -4.94 -23.32 1.17
C THR A 54 -4.10 -23.63 2.42
N GLY A 55 -3.56 -22.62 3.07
CA GLY A 55 -2.67 -22.74 4.22
C GLY A 55 -1.24 -22.27 3.94
N PHE A 56 -0.32 -22.59 4.85
CA PHE A 56 1.09 -22.27 4.72
C PHE A 56 1.75 -23.15 3.65
N ASP A 57 2.40 -22.51 2.66
CA ASP A 57 3.16 -23.18 1.61
C ASP A 57 4.66 -23.15 1.96
N PRO A 58 5.28 -24.30 2.34
CA PRO A 58 6.69 -24.32 2.71
C PRO A 58 7.65 -24.02 1.55
N GLY A 59 7.17 -24.07 0.30
CA GLY A 59 7.93 -23.67 -0.89
C GLY A 59 8.00 -22.17 -1.10
N LYS A 60 7.25 -21.38 -0.32
CA LYS A 60 7.20 -19.92 -0.40
C LYS A 60 7.85 -19.29 0.83
N SER A 61 8.37 -18.06 0.64
CA SER A 61 8.81 -17.25 1.78
C SER A 61 7.65 -16.94 2.73
N TRP A 62 7.96 -16.57 3.98
CA TRP A 62 6.94 -16.15 4.93
C TRP A 62 6.14 -14.94 4.39
N LEU A 63 6.81 -14.01 3.69
CA LEU A 63 6.17 -12.84 3.09
C LEU A 63 5.16 -13.26 2.01
N GLN A 64 5.54 -14.15 1.10
CA GLN A 64 4.63 -14.68 0.08
C GLN A 64 3.42 -15.41 0.68
N ASN A 65 3.62 -16.06 1.84
CA ASN A 65 2.53 -16.67 2.60
C ASN A 65 1.60 -15.64 3.26
N SER A 66 2.11 -14.45 3.55
CA SER A 66 1.37 -13.36 4.22
C SER A 66 0.75 -12.35 3.25
N LEU A 67 0.94 -12.50 1.94
CA LEU A 67 0.43 -11.59 0.93
C LEU A 67 -0.55 -12.27 -0.03
N LEU A 68 -1.62 -11.57 -0.38
CA LEU A 68 -2.50 -11.89 -1.51
C LEU A 68 -2.49 -10.73 -2.49
N VAL A 69 -1.78 -10.91 -3.60
CA VAL A 69 -1.59 -9.87 -4.63
C VAL A 69 -2.77 -9.84 -5.61
N ASN A 70 -2.98 -8.68 -6.24
CA ASN A 70 -4.05 -8.43 -7.22
C ASN A 70 -5.45 -8.77 -6.70
N ILE A 71 -5.69 -8.51 -5.43
CA ILE A 71 -6.97 -8.84 -4.77
C ILE A 71 -8.17 -8.15 -5.44
N HIS A 72 -7.96 -7.00 -6.09
CA HIS A 72 -9.02 -6.28 -6.83
C HIS A 72 -9.57 -7.07 -8.03
N HIS A 73 -8.84 -8.05 -8.56
CA HIS A 73 -9.34 -8.93 -9.62
C HIS A 73 -10.42 -9.90 -9.13
N ARG A 74 -10.54 -10.11 -7.82
CA ARG A 74 -11.41 -11.13 -7.22
C ARG A 74 -12.44 -10.58 -6.25
N SER A 75 -12.33 -9.31 -5.86
CA SER A 75 -13.25 -8.65 -4.96
C SER A 75 -13.76 -7.36 -5.57
N ASN A 76 -15.05 -7.31 -5.88
CA ASN A 76 -15.68 -6.08 -6.38
C ASN A 76 -15.61 -4.95 -5.35
N THR A 77 -15.73 -5.25 -4.06
CA THR A 77 -15.61 -4.24 -2.99
C THR A 77 -14.22 -3.61 -2.97
N VAL A 78 -13.15 -4.41 -3.11
CA VAL A 78 -11.78 -3.89 -3.21
C VAL A 78 -11.58 -3.12 -4.51
N LYS A 79 -12.13 -3.62 -5.61
CA LYS A 79 -12.08 -2.95 -6.92
C LYS A 79 -12.72 -1.57 -6.87
N ASP A 80 -13.96 -1.47 -6.36
CA ASP A 80 -14.67 -0.19 -6.24
C ASP A 80 -13.91 0.79 -5.33
N TYR A 81 -13.33 0.31 -4.23
CA TYR A 81 -12.52 1.12 -3.34
C TYR A 81 -11.23 1.62 -4.01
N TYR A 82 -10.58 0.76 -4.82
CA TYR A 82 -9.33 1.07 -5.50
C TYR A 82 -9.52 2.00 -6.70
N PHE A 83 -10.60 1.80 -7.48
CA PHE A 83 -10.80 2.50 -8.75
C PHE A 83 -11.61 3.80 -8.63
N ASP A 84 -12.56 3.85 -7.70
CA ASP A 84 -13.52 4.94 -7.55
C ASP A 84 -13.72 5.40 -6.09
N GLY A 85 -12.97 4.80 -5.17
CA GLY A 85 -13.02 5.14 -3.75
C GLY A 85 -12.38 6.50 -3.42
N PRO A 86 -12.47 6.91 -2.15
CA PRO A 86 -11.98 8.23 -1.70
C PRO A 86 -10.48 8.43 -1.87
N LEU A 87 -9.69 7.35 -1.95
CA LEU A 87 -8.23 7.42 -2.10
C LEU A 87 -7.80 7.93 -3.48
N VAL A 88 -8.62 7.74 -4.51
CA VAL A 88 -8.32 8.19 -5.87
C VAL A 88 -8.21 9.70 -5.94
N ASP A 89 -9.17 10.42 -5.32
CA ASP A 89 -9.15 11.89 -5.30
C ASP A 89 -7.96 12.43 -4.48
N MET A 90 -7.62 11.78 -3.36
CA MET A 90 -6.43 12.12 -2.57
C MET A 90 -5.13 11.85 -3.34
N ALA A 91 -5.06 10.72 -4.04
CA ALA A 91 -3.91 10.40 -4.90
C ALA A 91 -3.75 11.43 -6.02
N THR A 92 -4.85 11.89 -6.63
CA THR A 92 -4.82 12.95 -7.64
C THR A 92 -4.27 14.27 -7.08
N GLN A 93 -4.60 14.62 -5.83
CA GLN A 93 -4.06 15.82 -5.19
C GLN A 93 -2.55 15.72 -4.89
N LEU A 94 -2.02 14.52 -4.64
CA LEU A 94 -0.63 14.29 -4.25
C LEU A 94 0.29 13.94 -5.42
N ILE A 95 -0.22 13.25 -6.45
CA ILE A 95 0.57 12.83 -7.63
C ILE A 95 0.41 13.82 -8.77
N GLY A 96 -0.84 14.24 -9.05
CA GLY A 96 -1.21 15.05 -10.21
C GLY A 96 -2.49 14.54 -10.87
N PRO A 97 -2.94 15.18 -11.96
CA PRO A 97 -4.24 14.91 -12.57
C PRO A 97 -4.32 13.55 -13.29
N ASP A 98 -3.18 13.02 -13.72
CA ASP A 98 -3.10 11.81 -14.54
C ASP A 98 -2.59 10.66 -13.67
N ILE A 99 -3.48 9.79 -13.20
CA ILE A 99 -3.13 8.69 -12.29
C ILE A 99 -3.66 7.33 -12.72
N LYS A 100 -2.93 6.31 -12.37
CA LYS A 100 -3.28 4.90 -12.58
C LYS A 100 -3.05 4.05 -11.33
N CYS A 101 -3.66 2.88 -11.33
CA CYS A 101 -3.33 1.80 -10.40
C CYS A 101 -1.89 1.31 -10.60
N ALA A 102 -1.24 0.84 -9.56
CA ALA A 102 0.07 0.22 -9.67
C ALA A 102 0.13 -1.16 -9.01
N THR A 103 -0.48 -1.34 -7.84
CA THR A 103 -0.49 -2.62 -7.12
C THR A 103 -1.65 -2.64 -6.14
N SER A 104 -2.28 -3.80 -5.96
CA SER A 104 -3.18 -4.07 -4.83
C SER A 104 -2.79 -5.38 -4.16
N GLN A 105 -2.84 -5.41 -2.83
CA GLN A 105 -2.62 -6.64 -2.08
C GLN A 105 -3.25 -6.58 -0.69
N LEU A 106 -3.65 -7.75 -0.18
CA LEU A 106 -3.96 -7.92 1.23
C LEU A 106 -2.71 -8.44 1.94
N THR A 107 -2.28 -7.75 3.00
CA THR A 107 -1.22 -8.20 3.90
C THR A 107 -1.86 -8.72 5.18
N PHE A 108 -1.54 -9.95 5.54
CA PHE A 108 -2.14 -10.61 6.69
C PHE A 108 -1.07 -11.16 7.63
N LYS A 109 -0.88 -10.50 8.77
CA LYS A 109 -0.10 -11.02 9.90
C LYS A 109 -1.05 -11.64 10.92
N MET A 110 -1.15 -12.96 10.90
CA MET A 110 -1.95 -13.73 11.86
C MET A 110 -1.40 -13.55 13.28
N ALA A 111 -2.25 -13.71 14.28
CA ALA A 111 -1.85 -13.74 15.69
C ALA A 111 -0.68 -14.70 15.91
N GLY A 112 0.35 -14.26 16.62
CA GLY A 112 1.58 -15.02 16.86
C GLY A 112 2.56 -15.11 15.67
N ASN A 113 2.30 -14.46 14.53
CA ASN A 113 3.27 -14.36 13.44
C ASN A 113 4.32 -13.29 13.76
N THR A 114 5.37 -13.68 14.47
CA THR A 114 6.42 -12.78 14.97
C THR A 114 7.44 -12.34 13.92
N LYS A 115 7.25 -12.68 12.64
CA LYS A 115 8.20 -12.30 11.59
C LYS A 115 8.07 -10.82 11.26
N PRO A 116 9.14 -10.04 11.44
CA PRO A 116 9.15 -8.63 11.03
C PRO A 116 9.32 -8.51 9.51
N PHE A 117 8.98 -7.36 8.98
CA PHE A 117 9.41 -6.89 7.67
C PHE A 117 10.33 -5.69 7.87
N GLY A 118 11.61 -5.83 7.49
CA GLY A 118 12.66 -4.88 7.82
C GLY A 118 12.51 -3.52 7.13
N TRP A 119 13.40 -2.58 7.47
CA TRP A 119 13.42 -1.25 6.86
C TRP A 119 13.58 -1.31 5.34
N HIS A 120 12.71 -0.63 4.62
CA HIS A 120 12.73 -0.57 3.16
C HIS A 120 12.01 0.67 2.63
N GLN A 121 12.11 0.87 1.34
CA GLN A 121 11.32 1.81 0.55
C GLN A 121 10.53 1.01 -0.48
N ASP A 122 9.27 1.37 -0.76
CA ASP A 122 8.46 0.63 -1.74
C ASP A 122 9.05 0.68 -3.15
N ASN A 123 9.61 1.81 -3.55
CA ASN A 123 10.34 1.91 -4.83
C ASN A 123 11.65 1.11 -4.84
N GLY A 124 12.13 0.65 -3.71
CA GLY A 124 13.27 -0.29 -3.64
C GLY A 124 12.97 -1.64 -4.27
N TYR A 125 11.69 -2.06 -4.32
CA TYR A 125 11.23 -3.32 -4.92
C TYR A 125 10.80 -3.18 -6.39
N GLY A 126 10.59 -1.96 -6.85
CA GLY A 126 10.12 -1.71 -8.20
C GLY A 126 10.04 -0.20 -8.43
N GLU A 127 11.16 0.38 -8.84
CA GLU A 127 11.30 1.81 -9.02
C GLU A 127 10.41 2.31 -10.17
N LEU A 128 9.51 3.23 -9.84
CA LEU A 128 8.61 3.90 -10.78
C LEU A 128 9.04 5.36 -10.93
N GLU A 129 9.23 5.81 -12.15
CA GLU A 129 9.52 7.21 -12.50
C GLU A 129 8.35 7.78 -13.34
N PRO A 130 7.81 8.99 -13.02
CA PRO A 130 8.28 9.90 -11.97
C PRO A 130 8.10 9.34 -10.55
N TYR A 131 8.91 9.83 -9.60
CA TYR A 131 8.99 9.35 -8.22
C TYR A 131 7.87 9.89 -7.34
N THR A 132 6.66 9.90 -7.87
CA THR A 132 5.45 10.42 -7.22
C THR A 132 4.52 9.33 -6.74
N ALA A 133 4.88 8.05 -6.96
CA ALA A 133 4.03 6.94 -6.55
C ALA A 133 3.71 6.99 -5.04
N LEU A 134 2.48 6.65 -4.70
CA LEU A 134 1.96 6.61 -3.34
C LEU A 134 1.59 5.20 -2.94
N THR A 135 1.87 4.87 -1.70
CA THR A 135 1.33 3.70 -1.03
C THR A 135 0.23 4.12 -0.06
N THR A 136 -0.87 3.39 -0.07
CA THR A 136 -1.95 3.54 0.91
C THR A 136 -2.17 2.23 1.63
N LEU A 137 -2.24 2.28 2.96
CA LEU A 137 -2.45 1.13 3.82
C LEU A 137 -3.73 1.35 4.62
N THR A 138 -4.81 0.69 4.21
CA THR A 138 -6.08 0.74 4.93
C THR A 138 -6.09 -0.35 6.00
N ALA A 139 -6.21 0.05 7.25
CA ALA A 139 -6.29 -0.85 8.39
C ALA A 139 -7.66 -1.54 8.42
N LEU A 140 -7.67 -2.86 8.29
CA LEU A 140 -8.89 -3.64 8.46
C LEU A 140 -9.09 -4.10 9.92
N ASP A 141 -8.04 -4.02 10.73
CA ASP A 141 -8.04 -4.26 12.18
C ASP A 141 -7.38 -3.07 12.88
N ASP A 142 -7.68 -2.87 14.16
CA ASP A 142 -6.89 -1.96 14.98
C ASP A 142 -5.43 -2.40 14.96
N THR A 143 -4.52 -1.47 14.68
CA THR A 143 -3.09 -1.75 14.64
C THR A 143 -2.36 -0.99 15.74
N ASP A 144 -1.50 -1.68 16.45
CA ASP A 144 -0.61 -1.16 17.48
C ASP A 144 0.74 -1.90 17.48
N GLN A 145 1.61 -1.55 18.41
CA GLN A 145 2.95 -2.13 18.46
C GLN A 145 2.91 -3.63 18.79
N GLU A 146 1.92 -4.09 19.55
CA GLU A 146 1.81 -5.52 19.91
C GLU A 146 1.45 -6.38 18.71
N ASN A 147 0.52 -5.93 17.83
CA ASN A 147 0.12 -6.70 16.66
C ASN A 147 0.87 -6.31 15.38
N GLY A 148 1.98 -5.58 15.51
CA GLY A 148 2.93 -5.31 14.44
C GLY A 148 2.49 -4.20 13.49
N CYS A 149 2.10 -3.04 14.03
CA CYS A 149 1.84 -1.84 13.23
C CYS A 149 3.07 -1.45 12.39
N LEU A 150 2.85 -0.59 11.41
CA LEU A 150 3.97 0.01 10.69
C LEU A 150 4.73 0.98 11.59
N TRP A 151 6.03 1.10 11.29
CA TRP A 151 6.91 2.16 11.75
C TRP A 151 7.44 2.89 10.54
N LEU A 152 7.56 4.18 10.61
CA LEU A 152 8.17 4.99 9.56
C LEU A 152 9.05 6.09 10.16
N ILE A 153 10.00 6.60 9.35
CA ILE A 153 10.86 7.71 9.74
C ILE A 153 10.34 8.97 9.05
N PRO A 154 9.70 9.91 9.79
CA PRO A 154 9.16 11.14 9.21
C PRO A 154 10.23 11.92 8.43
N GLY A 155 9.87 12.43 7.25
CA GLY A 155 10.77 13.20 6.39
C GLY A 155 11.83 12.39 5.64
N SER A 156 11.94 11.07 5.85
CA SER A 156 12.94 10.23 5.18
C SER A 156 12.81 10.20 3.65
N HIS A 157 11.60 10.41 3.12
CA HIS A 157 11.34 10.47 1.68
C HIS A 157 12.16 11.55 0.95
N ARG A 158 12.55 12.63 1.63
CA ARG A 158 13.35 13.72 1.05
C ARG A 158 14.79 13.30 0.71
N GLY A 159 15.26 12.20 1.28
CA GLY A 159 16.55 11.61 0.94
C GLY A 159 16.55 10.87 -0.41
N GLY A 160 15.39 10.69 -1.04
CA GLY A 160 15.26 9.95 -2.29
C GLY A 160 15.54 8.46 -2.12
N GLN A 161 15.99 7.83 -3.19
CA GLN A 161 16.25 6.41 -3.25
C GLN A 161 17.49 6.01 -2.44
N ILE A 162 17.33 5.02 -1.57
CA ILE A 162 18.44 4.30 -0.97
C ILE A 162 18.77 3.10 -1.85
N LYS A 163 19.93 3.14 -2.51
CA LYS A 163 20.37 2.03 -3.37
C LYS A 163 20.81 0.86 -2.51
N VAL A 164 20.26 -0.31 -2.78
CA VAL A 164 20.64 -1.57 -2.14
C VAL A 164 21.08 -2.55 -3.21
N GLU A 165 22.33 -3.02 -3.10
CA GLU A 165 22.82 -4.07 -3.97
C GLU A 165 22.43 -5.43 -3.40
N GLN A 166 21.61 -6.17 -4.13
CA GLN A 166 21.31 -7.56 -3.82
C GLN A 166 22.27 -8.48 -4.54
N THR A 167 22.78 -9.50 -3.85
CA THR A 167 23.53 -10.59 -4.48
C THR A 167 22.59 -11.39 -5.40
N GLU A 168 23.15 -12.10 -6.39
CA GLU A 168 22.37 -12.96 -7.28
C GLU A 168 21.57 -14.04 -6.51
N GLU A 169 22.11 -14.51 -5.39
CA GLU A 169 21.41 -15.47 -4.53
C GLU A 169 20.20 -14.83 -3.85
N GLN A 170 20.33 -13.59 -3.36
CA GLN A 170 19.22 -12.84 -2.76
C GLN A 170 18.11 -12.56 -3.78
N LYS A 171 18.48 -12.18 -5.01
CA LYS A 171 17.53 -11.99 -6.11
C LYS A 171 16.78 -13.30 -6.45
N LYS A 172 17.51 -14.42 -6.55
CA LYS A 172 16.91 -15.74 -6.83
C LYS A 172 15.95 -16.19 -5.73
N LYS A 173 16.29 -15.93 -4.46
CA LYS A 173 15.45 -16.27 -3.30
C LYS A 173 14.31 -15.28 -3.10
N LYS A 174 14.22 -14.21 -3.89
CA LYS A 174 13.29 -13.08 -3.68
C LYS A 174 13.34 -12.60 -2.21
N SER A 175 14.56 -12.45 -1.70
CA SER A 175 14.81 -11.97 -0.35
C SER A 175 14.35 -10.53 -0.20
N GLU A 176 13.99 -10.17 1.03
CA GLU A 176 13.63 -8.79 1.36
C GLU A 176 14.78 -7.83 1.05
N ILE A 177 14.44 -6.65 0.53
CA ILE A 177 15.37 -5.54 0.36
C ILE A 177 15.36 -4.73 1.65
N ILE A 178 16.36 -4.96 2.52
CA ILE A 178 16.47 -4.29 3.80
C ILE A 178 17.55 -3.23 3.71
N VAL A 179 17.24 -2.03 4.20
CA VAL A 179 18.17 -0.92 4.33
C VAL A 179 18.50 -0.65 5.80
N ALA A 180 19.65 -0.08 6.07
CA ALA A 180 19.97 0.41 7.40
C ALA A 180 19.21 1.70 7.69
N ALA A 181 18.62 1.79 8.87
CA ALA A 181 17.91 2.98 9.33
C ALA A 181 18.07 3.14 10.84
N ASP A 182 17.92 4.37 11.34
CA ASP A 182 17.99 4.67 12.77
C ASP A 182 16.61 4.48 13.41
N ASP A 183 16.45 3.41 14.17
CA ASP A 183 15.21 3.12 14.91
C ASP A 183 14.83 4.23 15.91
N GLY A 184 15.80 5.03 16.39
CA GLY A 184 15.54 6.15 17.29
C GLY A 184 14.75 7.30 16.69
N LEU A 185 14.66 7.36 15.33
CA LEU A 185 13.88 8.34 14.59
C LEU A 185 12.50 7.81 14.17
N ALA A 186 12.24 6.54 14.43
CA ALA A 186 11.03 5.87 13.97
C ALA A 186 9.83 6.21 14.84
N VAL A 187 8.66 6.36 14.20
CA VAL A 187 7.39 6.54 14.88
C VAL A 187 6.40 5.42 14.53
N PRO A 188 5.68 4.87 15.50
CA PRO A 188 4.71 3.81 15.26
C PRO A 188 3.43 4.40 14.65
N MET A 189 2.91 3.73 13.62
CA MET A 189 1.66 4.08 12.96
C MET A 189 0.51 3.26 13.55
N GLU A 190 0.08 3.64 14.75
CA GLU A 190 -1.09 3.05 15.39
C GLU A 190 -2.36 3.61 14.76
N MET A 191 -3.23 2.73 14.28
CA MET A 191 -4.45 3.08 13.57
C MET A 191 -5.65 2.31 14.10
N LYS A 192 -6.82 2.92 13.99
CA LYS A 192 -8.09 2.22 14.16
C LYS A 192 -8.50 1.56 12.84
N ALA A 193 -9.23 0.47 12.95
CA ALA A 193 -9.82 -0.16 11.78
C ALA A 193 -10.71 0.84 11.03
N GLY A 194 -10.51 0.92 9.70
CA GLY A 194 -11.15 1.92 8.85
C GLY A 194 -10.32 3.18 8.59
N ASP A 195 -9.17 3.35 9.27
CA ASP A 195 -8.20 4.41 8.97
C ASP A 195 -7.31 4.02 7.79
N VAL A 196 -6.68 5.01 7.16
CA VAL A 196 -5.69 4.79 6.11
C VAL A 196 -4.43 5.60 6.39
N LEU A 197 -3.28 4.98 6.21
CA LEU A 197 -1.97 5.62 6.12
C LEU A 197 -1.62 5.79 4.64
N ILE A 198 -1.29 7.01 4.24
CA ILE A 198 -0.81 7.36 2.88
C ILE A 198 0.64 7.80 3.01
N PHE A 199 1.55 7.27 2.18
CA PHE A 199 2.95 7.69 2.21
C PHE A 199 3.63 7.63 0.84
N SER A 200 4.72 8.40 0.74
CA SER A 200 5.56 8.52 -0.45
C SER A 200 6.32 7.22 -0.75
N CYS A 201 6.55 6.94 -2.02
CA CYS A 201 7.33 5.79 -2.49
C CYS A 201 8.77 5.72 -1.92
N TRP A 202 9.31 6.84 -1.44
CA TRP A 202 10.64 6.92 -0.82
C TRP A 202 10.61 6.89 0.72
N MET A 203 9.44 6.74 1.33
CA MET A 203 9.34 6.65 2.78
C MET A 203 10.05 5.41 3.31
N LEU A 204 10.98 5.59 4.24
CA LEU A 204 11.54 4.49 5.02
C LEU A 204 10.51 3.98 6.01
N HIS A 205 10.20 2.69 5.91
CA HIS A 205 9.24 2.06 6.80
C HIS A 205 9.57 0.59 7.04
N LYS A 206 9.05 0.07 8.13
CA LYS A 206 9.12 -1.36 8.52
C LYS A 206 7.83 -1.78 9.18
N SER A 207 7.65 -3.06 9.44
CA SER A 207 6.64 -3.54 10.37
C SER A 207 7.17 -4.67 11.25
N ASP A 208 7.00 -4.55 12.55
CA ASP A 208 7.40 -5.59 13.48
C ASP A 208 6.49 -6.84 13.37
N GLY A 209 6.86 -7.92 14.02
CA GLY A 209 6.03 -9.12 14.09
C GLY A 209 4.73 -8.86 14.84
N ASN A 210 3.74 -9.72 14.63
CA ASN A 210 2.54 -9.75 15.44
C ASN A 210 2.79 -10.64 16.66
N HIS A 211 2.97 -10.03 17.83
CA HIS A 211 3.21 -10.71 19.11
C HIS A 211 1.91 -10.95 19.89
N SER A 212 0.79 -10.41 19.44
CA SER A 212 -0.51 -10.70 20.03
C SER A 212 -0.88 -12.17 19.83
N LYS A 213 -1.47 -12.80 20.84
CA LYS A 213 -1.94 -14.18 20.78
C LYS A 213 -3.35 -14.31 20.19
N GLU A 214 -4.09 -13.21 20.11
CA GLU A 214 -5.52 -13.23 19.80
C GLU A 214 -5.90 -12.29 18.66
N ARG A 215 -5.07 -11.28 18.36
CA ARG A 215 -5.40 -10.23 17.38
C ARG A 215 -4.62 -10.40 16.08
N ASP A 216 -5.35 -10.61 15.01
CA ASP A 216 -4.82 -10.54 13.65
C ASP A 216 -4.52 -9.09 13.24
N ARG A 217 -3.69 -8.92 12.22
CA ARG A 217 -3.46 -7.63 11.57
C ARG A 217 -3.58 -7.78 10.06
N ARG A 218 -4.72 -7.34 9.54
CA ARG A 218 -5.00 -7.28 8.10
C ARG A 218 -4.91 -5.84 7.62
N ILE A 219 -4.15 -5.63 6.55
CA ILE A 219 -4.00 -4.33 5.90
C ILE A 219 -4.23 -4.51 4.41
N LEU A 220 -5.12 -3.69 3.85
CA LEU A 220 -5.28 -3.57 2.41
C LEU A 220 -4.29 -2.53 1.90
N PHE A 221 -3.31 -2.99 1.13
CA PHE A 221 -2.29 -2.20 0.48
C PHE A 221 -2.74 -1.87 -0.95
N LEU A 222 -2.81 -0.58 -1.27
CA LEU A 222 -3.11 -0.11 -2.62
C LEU A 222 -2.04 0.92 -3.00
N ARG A 223 -1.53 0.81 -4.22
CA ARG A 223 -0.50 1.72 -4.73
C ARG A 223 -1.01 2.45 -5.97
N TYR A 224 -0.80 3.76 -6.01
CA TYR A 224 -1.12 4.64 -7.12
C TYR A 224 0.15 5.23 -7.71
N ALA A 225 0.15 5.49 -9.02
CA ALA A 225 1.27 6.11 -9.71
C ALA A 225 0.78 7.11 -10.77
N ASP A 226 1.67 7.97 -11.20
CA ASP A 226 1.46 8.78 -12.41
C ASP A 226 1.08 7.89 -13.59
N ALA A 227 0.12 8.32 -14.40
CA ALA A 227 -0.36 7.54 -15.54
C ALA A 227 0.73 7.23 -16.56
N ASN A 228 1.78 8.06 -16.63
CA ASN A 228 2.94 7.88 -17.48
C ASN A 228 4.13 7.24 -16.77
N ALA A 229 3.94 6.71 -15.55
CA ALA A 229 5.02 6.08 -14.81
C ALA A 229 5.59 4.86 -15.55
N VAL A 230 6.93 4.81 -15.61
CA VAL A 230 7.71 3.74 -16.22
C VAL A 230 8.49 2.97 -15.16
N GLU A 231 8.76 1.70 -15.42
CA GLU A 231 9.55 0.82 -14.58
C GLU A 231 11.03 0.97 -14.92
N VAL A 232 11.79 1.70 -14.09
CA VAL A 232 13.23 1.96 -14.33
C VAL A 232 14.02 0.64 -14.43
N TYR A 233 13.66 -0.34 -13.63
CA TYR A 233 14.28 -1.67 -13.57
C TYR A 233 13.92 -2.60 -14.77
N ASN A 234 12.96 -2.20 -15.62
CA ASN A 234 12.42 -3.00 -16.71
C ASN A 234 12.47 -2.21 -18.04
N ASP A 235 13.67 -1.78 -18.39
CA ASP A 235 13.95 -1.03 -19.63
C ASP A 235 13.04 0.20 -19.85
N ARG A 236 12.59 0.83 -18.75
CA ARG A 236 11.68 1.98 -18.77
C ARG A 236 10.36 1.71 -19.51
N ARG A 237 9.88 0.48 -19.47
CA ARG A 237 8.55 0.13 -19.97
C ARG A 237 7.48 0.76 -19.11
N PRO A 238 6.31 1.13 -19.69
CA PRO A 238 5.23 1.66 -18.90
C PRO A 238 4.78 0.65 -17.85
N ARG A 239 4.65 1.10 -16.61
CA ARG A 239 4.00 0.28 -15.58
C ARG A 239 2.54 0.09 -15.99
N LEU A 240 2.10 -1.16 -16.15
CA LEU A 240 0.72 -1.48 -16.44
C LEU A 240 -0.14 -1.29 -15.18
N GLY A 241 -1.33 -0.75 -15.38
CA GLY A 241 -2.34 -0.51 -14.36
C GLY A 241 -3.49 0.29 -14.96
N ARG A 242 -4.71 0.07 -14.45
CA ARG A 242 -5.90 0.77 -14.92
C ARG A 242 -5.73 2.28 -14.79
N LEU A 243 -5.97 3.01 -15.87
CA LEU A 243 -6.05 4.48 -15.85
C LEU A 243 -7.30 4.89 -15.05
N LEU A 244 -7.11 5.71 -14.01
CA LEU A 244 -8.18 6.13 -13.10
C LEU A 244 -8.65 7.55 -13.35
N ARG A 245 -7.73 8.46 -13.62
CA ARG A 245 -8.01 9.88 -13.91
C ARG A 245 -7.07 10.38 -14.99
N GLY A 246 -7.52 11.38 -15.74
CA GLY A 246 -6.72 12.07 -16.74
C GLY A 246 -6.38 11.24 -17.97
N THR A 247 -5.15 11.37 -18.47
CA THR A 247 -4.69 10.77 -19.71
C THR A 247 -3.31 10.13 -19.55
N THR A 248 -2.90 9.31 -20.53
CA THR A 248 -1.56 8.76 -20.63
C THR A 248 -1.10 8.73 -22.09
N VAL A 249 0.21 8.80 -22.30
CA VAL A 249 0.82 8.65 -23.65
C VAL A 249 0.92 7.19 -24.08
N PHE A 250 0.73 6.24 -23.18
CA PHE A 250 0.90 4.81 -23.42
C PHE A 250 -0.42 4.13 -23.78
N ASP A 251 -0.54 3.62 -25.00
CA ASP A 251 -1.77 2.95 -25.46
C ASP A 251 -2.04 1.66 -24.68
N GLU A 252 -1.01 0.93 -24.28
CA GLU A 252 -1.13 -0.27 -23.44
C GLU A 252 -1.71 0.03 -22.04
N VAL A 253 -1.43 1.21 -21.47
CA VAL A 253 -2.04 1.65 -20.22
C VAL A 253 -3.50 2.06 -20.44
N LYS A 254 -3.81 2.73 -21.57
CA LYS A 254 -5.20 3.07 -21.91
C LYS A 254 -6.09 1.82 -22.05
N ALA A 255 -5.53 0.74 -22.57
CA ALA A 255 -6.25 -0.50 -22.80
C ALA A 255 -6.30 -1.42 -21.56
N PHE A 256 -5.40 -1.22 -20.59
CA PHE A 256 -5.22 -2.15 -19.48
C PHE A 256 -6.40 -2.12 -18.51
N GLU A 257 -6.96 -3.30 -18.21
CA GLU A 257 -8.04 -3.52 -17.23
C GLU A 257 -9.31 -2.66 -17.44
N GLN A 258 -9.60 -2.25 -18.67
CA GLN A 258 -10.81 -1.46 -18.94
C GLN A 258 -12.10 -2.28 -18.78
N ASP A 259 -12.02 -3.60 -18.93
CA ASP A 259 -13.16 -4.53 -18.84
C ASP A 259 -13.33 -5.15 -17.42
N LEU A 260 -12.52 -4.73 -16.43
CA LEU A 260 -12.61 -5.17 -15.04
C LEU A 260 -13.80 -4.53 -14.30
#